data_b0cb0dd84f6435397da3779482cbe9ce
#
_entry.id   b0cb0dd84f6435397da3779482cbe9ce
#
_cell.length_a   1.000
_cell.length_b   1.000
_cell.length_c   1.000
_cell.angle_alpha   90.00
_cell.angle_beta   90.00
_cell.angle_gamma   90.00
#
_symmetry.space_group_name_H-M   'P 1'
#
loop_
_entity.id
_entity.type
_entity.pdbx_description
1 polymer ?
#
loop_
_entity_poly.entity_id
_entity_poly.type
_entity_poly.pdbx_seq_one_letter_code
_entity_poly.pdbx_strand_id
1 'polypeptide(L)'
;MPLINIQASVPAVADANSLLQELSRKLAELLGKPEKYVMTSLQCGVPMTFSGNTEPTCYVEVKSIGALDGSRPQEVSELVCSHIEQNLGIPADRTYIGFEDVPARLWGWNGSTFG
;
A
#
# COMPACT_ATOMS: atom_id res chain seq x y z
N MET A 1 1.98 4.59 12.22
CA MET A 1 0.60 4.45 11.73
C MET A 1 0.57 4.35 10.22
N PRO A 2 1.14 3.32 9.62
CA PRO A 2 1.06 3.18 8.17
C PRO A 2 -0.23 2.50 7.75
N LEU A 3 -0.79 3.00 6.64
CA LEU A 3 -1.89 2.36 5.92
C LEU A 3 -1.45 2.16 4.49
N ILE A 4 -1.63 0.94 3.96
CA ILE A 4 -1.56 0.69 2.52
C ILE A 4 -2.92 0.20 2.05
N ASN A 5 -3.50 0.92 1.09
CA ASN A 5 -4.75 0.55 0.44
C ASN A 5 -4.49 0.32 -1.04
N ILE A 6 -4.79 -0.90 -1.52
CA ILE A 6 -4.49 -1.35 -2.88
C ILE A 6 -5.78 -1.53 -3.65
N GLN A 7 -5.87 -0.90 -4.83
CA GLN A 7 -6.91 -1.17 -5.82
C GLN A 7 -6.27 -1.80 -7.04
N ALA A 8 -6.76 -2.97 -7.44
CA ALA A 8 -6.21 -3.71 -8.58
C ALA A 8 -7.31 -4.08 -9.55
N SER A 9 -6.99 -4.04 -10.85
CA SER A 9 -7.96 -4.41 -11.90
C SER A 9 -8.04 -5.92 -12.12
N VAL A 10 -7.08 -6.68 -11.62
CA VAL A 10 -7.06 -8.14 -11.76
C VAL A 10 -8.16 -8.80 -10.91
N PRO A 11 -8.62 -10.02 -11.28
CA PRO A 11 -9.58 -10.76 -10.46
C PRO A 11 -9.06 -11.05 -9.06
N ALA A 12 -9.95 -11.37 -8.15
CA ALA A 12 -9.59 -11.73 -6.79
C ALA A 12 -8.60 -12.91 -6.76
N VAL A 13 -7.62 -12.82 -5.86
CA VAL A 13 -6.61 -13.87 -5.68
C VAL A 13 -7.00 -14.77 -4.51
N ALA A 14 -6.61 -16.05 -4.59
CA ALA A 14 -7.03 -17.06 -3.61
C ALA A 14 -6.49 -16.79 -2.20
N ASP A 15 -5.31 -16.18 -2.09
CA ASP A 15 -4.62 -15.99 -0.81
C ASP A 15 -4.32 -14.51 -0.54
N ALA A 16 -5.36 -13.69 -0.63
CA ALA A 16 -5.25 -12.25 -0.41
C ALA A 16 -4.76 -11.92 1.01
N ASN A 17 -5.22 -12.66 2.01
CA ASN A 17 -4.82 -12.41 3.39
C ASN A 17 -3.31 -12.61 3.58
N SER A 18 -2.75 -13.66 3.01
CA SER A 18 -1.31 -13.94 3.09
C SER A 18 -0.50 -12.84 2.41
N LEU A 19 -0.94 -12.39 1.24
CA LEU A 19 -0.32 -11.27 0.52
C LEU A 19 -0.27 -10.03 1.40
N LEU A 20 -1.39 -9.70 2.06
CA LEU A 20 -1.50 -8.50 2.89
C LEU A 20 -0.70 -8.63 4.19
N GLN A 21 -0.71 -9.80 4.82
CA GLN A 21 0.08 -10.03 6.04
C GLN A 21 1.57 -9.89 5.77
N GLU A 22 2.04 -10.44 4.67
CA GLU A 22 3.45 -10.33 4.29
C GLU A 22 3.85 -8.88 3.99
N LEU A 23 2.98 -8.16 3.28
CA LEU A 23 3.20 -6.74 3.00
C LEU A 23 3.23 -5.92 4.29
N SER A 24 2.33 -6.20 5.23
CA SER A 24 2.28 -5.55 6.53
C SER A 24 3.61 -5.69 7.28
N ARG A 25 4.13 -6.91 7.33
CA ARG A 25 5.41 -7.20 8.00
C ARG A 25 6.57 -6.45 7.35
N LYS A 26 6.66 -6.52 6.02
CA LYS A 26 7.73 -5.87 5.26
C LYS A 26 7.68 -4.35 5.41
N LEU A 27 6.49 -3.77 5.37
CA LEU A 27 6.33 -2.33 5.52
C LEU A 27 6.69 -1.86 6.92
N ALA A 28 6.28 -2.59 7.94
CA ALA A 28 6.62 -2.27 9.32
C ALA A 28 8.14 -2.25 9.54
N GLU A 29 8.84 -3.24 9.01
CA GLU A 29 10.30 -3.29 9.06
C GLU A 29 10.94 -2.11 8.34
N LEU A 30 10.50 -1.82 7.12
CA LEU A 30 11.08 -0.75 6.32
C LEU A 30 10.89 0.62 6.96
N LEU A 31 9.70 0.89 7.50
CA LEU A 31 9.38 2.18 8.10
C LEU A 31 9.79 2.30 9.57
N GLY A 32 10.24 1.20 10.18
CA GLY A 32 10.58 1.20 11.60
C GLY A 32 9.37 1.45 12.51
N LYS A 33 8.19 0.99 12.10
CA LYS A 33 6.94 1.16 12.85
C LYS A 33 6.50 -0.17 13.44
N PRO A 34 5.83 -0.17 14.62
CA PRO A 34 5.26 -1.40 15.16
C PRO A 34 4.18 -1.96 14.23
N GLU A 35 4.27 -3.24 13.91
CA GLU A 35 3.31 -3.87 13.00
C GLU A 35 1.88 -3.82 13.52
N LYS A 36 1.70 -3.76 14.83
CA LYS A 36 0.36 -3.70 15.45
C LYS A 36 -0.45 -2.47 15.02
N TYR A 37 0.20 -1.46 14.44
CA TYR A 37 -0.47 -0.26 13.94
C TYR A 37 -0.55 -0.20 12.42
N VAL A 38 -0.06 -1.22 11.71
CA VAL A 38 -0.09 -1.25 10.25
C VAL A 38 -1.42 -1.83 9.77
N MET A 39 -2.07 -1.12 8.86
CA MET A 39 -3.28 -1.61 8.20
C MET A 39 -3.00 -1.78 6.71
N THR A 40 -3.40 -2.93 6.17
CA THR A 40 -3.32 -3.22 4.74
C THR A 40 -4.69 -3.63 4.22
N SER A 41 -5.01 -3.23 3.00
CA SER A 41 -6.25 -3.63 2.35
C SER A 41 -6.04 -3.83 0.86
N LEU A 42 -6.86 -4.70 0.26
CA LEU A 42 -6.79 -5.02 -1.16
C LEU A 42 -8.21 -5.13 -1.71
N GLN A 43 -8.47 -4.42 -2.80
CA GLN A 43 -9.70 -4.54 -3.57
C GLN A 43 -9.32 -4.95 -4.99
N CYS A 44 -9.78 -6.12 -5.42
CA CYS A 44 -9.55 -6.64 -6.77
C CYS A 44 -10.79 -6.45 -7.64
N GLY A 45 -10.63 -6.65 -8.95
CA GLY A 45 -11.74 -6.56 -9.89
C GLY A 45 -12.27 -5.14 -10.07
N VAL A 46 -11.44 -4.12 -9.82
CA VAL A 46 -11.84 -2.72 -9.99
C VAL A 46 -11.67 -2.34 -11.46
N PRO A 47 -12.72 -1.80 -12.12
CA PRO A 47 -12.55 -1.27 -13.47
C PRO A 47 -11.57 -0.11 -13.46
N MET A 48 -10.48 -0.24 -14.22
CA MET A 48 -9.40 0.74 -14.25
C MET A 48 -8.81 0.83 -15.65
N THR A 49 -8.38 2.02 -16.02
CA THR A 49 -7.56 2.22 -17.22
C THR A 49 -6.23 2.85 -16.83
N PHE A 50 -5.21 2.52 -17.57
CA PHE A 50 -3.89 3.14 -17.49
C PHE A 50 -3.34 3.25 -18.90
N SER A 51 -2.79 4.40 -19.24
CA SER A 51 -2.30 4.64 -20.61
C SER A 51 -3.35 4.39 -21.69
N GLY A 52 -4.64 4.60 -21.36
CA GLY A 52 -5.76 4.46 -22.27
C GLY A 52 -6.19 3.02 -22.57
N ASN A 53 -5.69 2.04 -21.84
CA ASN A 53 -6.07 0.65 -22.05
C ASN A 53 -6.44 -0.04 -20.72
N THR A 54 -6.98 -1.26 -20.83
CA THR A 54 -7.49 -2.03 -19.68
C THR A 54 -6.59 -3.19 -19.28
N GLU A 55 -5.34 -3.20 -19.70
CA GLU A 55 -4.39 -4.20 -19.22
C GLU A 55 -4.22 -4.11 -17.71
N PRO A 56 -3.70 -5.16 -17.04
CA PRO A 56 -3.57 -5.16 -15.58
C PRO A 56 -2.90 -3.91 -15.04
N THR A 57 -3.54 -3.26 -14.08
CA THR A 57 -3.05 -2.03 -13.47
C THR A 57 -3.45 -1.97 -12.00
N CYS A 58 -2.78 -1.11 -11.25
CA CYS A 58 -2.93 -1.02 -9.81
C CYS A 58 -2.70 0.42 -9.33
N TYR A 59 -3.49 0.84 -8.36
CA TYR A 59 -3.27 2.08 -7.63
C TYR A 59 -3.13 1.79 -6.14
N VAL A 60 -2.11 2.36 -5.51
CA VAL A 60 -1.81 2.14 -4.10
C VAL A 60 -1.75 3.49 -3.39
N GLU A 61 -2.46 3.57 -2.27
CA GLU A 61 -2.33 4.70 -1.35
C GLU A 61 -1.51 4.28 -0.14
N VAL A 62 -0.50 5.07 0.18
CA VAL A 62 0.33 4.88 1.37
C VAL A 62 0.18 6.13 2.23
N LYS A 63 -0.40 5.96 3.42
CA LYS A 63 -0.53 7.03 4.39
C LYS A 63 0.24 6.67 5.65
N SER A 64 0.93 7.63 6.23
CA SER A 64 1.69 7.39 7.46
C SER A 64 1.79 8.68 8.25
N ILE A 65 1.86 8.52 9.56
CA ILE A 65 2.24 9.62 10.45
C ILE A 65 3.77 9.61 10.51
N GLY A 66 4.39 10.50 9.73
CA GLY A 66 5.85 10.52 9.59
C GLY A 66 6.42 9.33 8.81
N ALA A 67 7.72 9.14 8.93
CA ALA A 67 8.49 8.05 8.29
C ALA A 67 8.49 8.08 6.76
N LEU A 68 8.06 9.17 6.13
CA LEU A 68 8.05 9.34 4.68
C LEU A 68 9.05 10.40 4.20
N ASP A 69 10.07 10.70 4.97
CA ASP A 69 11.12 11.65 4.62
C ASP A 69 12.28 10.96 3.88
N GLY A 70 13.13 11.77 3.25
CA GLY A 70 14.32 11.29 2.56
C GLY A 70 14.01 10.29 1.46
N SER A 71 14.70 9.15 1.47
CA SER A 71 14.56 8.09 0.48
C SER A 71 13.43 7.12 0.76
N ARG A 72 12.68 7.29 1.85
CA ARG A 72 11.64 6.35 2.25
C ARG A 72 10.55 6.15 1.19
N PRO A 73 10.01 7.21 0.56
CA PRO A 73 9.00 6.99 -0.50
C PRO A 73 9.52 6.11 -1.63
N GLN A 74 10.76 6.30 -2.07
CA GLN A 74 11.34 5.46 -3.11
C GLN A 74 11.51 4.03 -2.64
N GLU A 75 11.98 3.81 -1.41
CA GLU A 75 12.15 2.48 -0.85
C GLU A 75 10.80 1.75 -0.72
N VAL A 76 9.76 2.46 -0.27
CA VAL A 76 8.42 1.90 -0.19
C VAL A 76 7.89 1.57 -1.59
N SER A 77 8.12 2.45 -2.57
CA SER A 77 7.70 2.22 -3.95
C SER A 77 8.33 0.94 -4.51
N GLU A 78 9.62 0.74 -4.31
CA GLU A 78 10.32 -0.46 -4.74
C GLU A 78 9.75 -1.73 -4.09
N LEU A 79 9.54 -1.69 -2.77
CA LEU A 79 9.00 -2.82 -2.03
C LEU A 79 7.59 -3.17 -2.47
N VAL A 80 6.73 -2.16 -2.59
CA VAL A 80 5.31 -2.37 -2.95
C VAL A 80 5.19 -2.86 -4.38
N CYS A 81 5.89 -2.25 -5.34
CA CYS A 81 5.86 -2.68 -6.73
C CYS A 81 6.35 -4.11 -6.88
N SER A 82 7.44 -4.48 -6.23
CA SER A 82 7.96 -5.84 -6.25
C SER A 82 6.95 -6.85 -5.68
N HIS A 83 6.33 -6.52 -4.56
CA HIS A 83 5.36 -7.38 -3.90
C HIS A 83 4.10 -7.59 -4.76
N ILE A 84 3.61 -6.51 -5.37
CA ILE A 84 2.45 -6.56 -6.26
C ILE A 84 2.76 -7.37 -7.53
N GLU A 85 3.92 -7.17 -8.12
CA GLU A 85 4.29 -7.92 -9.31
C GLU A 85 4.40 -9.42 -9.02
N GLN A 86 5.01 -9.78 -7.89
CA GLN A 86 5.17 -11.18 -7.49
C GLN A 86 3.82 -11.85 -7.18
N ASN A 87 2.89 -11.14 -6.57
CA ASN A 87 1.65 -11.72 -6.07
C ASN A 87 0.46 -11.52 -6.99
N LEU A 88 0.41 -10.44 -7.75
CA LEU A 88 -0.72 -10.08 -8.62
C LEU A 88 -0.37 -10.09 -10.10
N GLY A 89 0.92 -10.17 -10.44
CA GLY A 89 1.36 -10.16 -11.83
C GLY A 89 1.19 -8.81 -12.52
N ILE A 90 1.03 -7.72 -11.76
CA ILE A 90 0.88 -6.38 -12.32
C ILE A 90 2.26 -5.75 -12.43
N PRO A 91 2.67 -5.30 -13.64
CA PRO A 91 3.99 -4.70 -13.83
C PRO A 91 4.16 -3.41 -13.02
N ALA A 92 5.38 -3.13 -12.60
CA ALA A 92 5.69 -1.91 -11.86
C ALA A 92 5.38 -0.64 -12.65
N ASP A 93 5.53 -0.68 -13.98
CA ASP A 93 5.23 0.47 -14.83
C ASP A 93 3.72 0.70 -15.04
N ARG A 94 2.89 -0.16 -14.48
CA ARG A 94 1.43 -0.01 -14.47
C ARG A 94 0.88 0.09 -13.04
N THR A 95 1.73 0.43 -12.10
CA THR A 95 1.38 0.60 -10.68
C THR A 95 1.72 2.03 -10.26
N TYR A 96 0.69 2.81 -9.90
CA TYR A 96 0.87 4.12 -9.28
C TYR A 96 0.79 3.99 -7.76
N ILE A 97 1.62 4.77 -7.08
CA ILE A 97 1.62 4.83 -5.62
C ILE A 97 1.57 6.31 -5.22
N GLY A 98 0.55 6.67 -4.45
CA GLY A 98 0.44 8.00 -3.86
C GLY A 98 0.80 7.96 -2.39
N PHE A 99 1.55 8.95 -1.91
CA PHE A 99 1.98 9.05 -0.52
C PHE A 99 1.34 10.25 0.15
N GLU A 100 0.97 10.07 1.42
CA GLU A 100 0.46 11.17 2.24
C GLU A 100 1.06 11.07 3.64
N ASP A 101 1.73 12.13 4.06
CA ASP A 101 2.22 12.28 5.43
C ASP A 101 1.14 12.97 6.25
N VAL A 102 0.52 12.26 7.17
CA VAL A 102 -0.65 12.73 7.90
C VAL A 102 -0.21 13.25 9.27
N PRO A 103 -0.61 14.48 9.65
CA PRO A 103 -0.39 14.96 11.01
C PRO A 103 -1.07 14.05 12.03
N ALA A 104 -0.40 13.76 13.13
CA ALA A 104 -0.89 12.85 14.15
C ALA A 104 -2.28 13.24 14.69
N ARG A 105 -2.56 14.53 14.81
CA ARG A 105 -3.84 15.04 15.29
C ARG A 105 -5.01 14.74 14.35
N LEU A 106 -4.71 14.36 13.10
CA LEU A 106 -5.71 14.05 12.07
C LEU A 106 -5.88 12.57 11.83
N TRP A 107 -5.32 11.73 12.71
CA TRP A 107 -5.45 10.28 12.60
C TRP A 107 -6.12 9.72 13.85
N GLY A 108 -7.35 9.23 13.68
CA GLY A 108 -8.14 8.68 14.78
C GLY A 108 -7.82 7.20 15.01
N TRP A 109 -7.75 6.84 16.28
CA TRP A 109 -7.57 5.47 16.74
C TRP A 109 -8.11 5.32 18.14
N ASN A 110 -8.81 4.22 18.39
CA ASN A 110 -9.33 3.85 19.71
C ASN A 110 -10.15 4.98 20.36
N GLY A 111 -10.97 5.67 19.55
CA GLY A 111 -11.86 6.72 20.04
C GLY A 111 -11.17 8.07 20.34
N SER A 112 -9.91 8.20 20.01
CA SER A 112 -9.13 9.43 20.19
C SER A 112 -8.34 9.71 18.93
N THR A 113 -7.26 10.48 19.02
CA THR A 113 -6.31 10.71 17.94
C THR A 113 -4.90 10.51 18.47
N PHE A 114 -3.94 10.37 17.56
CA PHE A 114 -2.53 10.19 17.94
C PHE A 114 -1.82 11.48 18.35
N GLY A 115 -2.43 12.62 18.16
CA GLY A 115 -1.85 13.91 18.52
C GLY A 115 -2.69 14.78 19.38
#